data_d7ae53f1ce675983960fb764831d5922
#
_entry.id   d7ae53f1ce675983960fb764831d5922
#
_cell.length_a   1.000
_cell.length_b   1.000
_cell.length_c   1.000
_cell.angle_alpha   90.00
_cell.angle_beta   90.00
_cell.angle_gamma   90.00
#
_symmetry.space_group_name_H-M   'P 1'
#
loop_
_entity.id
_entity.type
_entity.pdbx_description
1 polymer ?
#
loop_
_entity_poly.entity_id
_entity_poly.type
_entity_poly.pdbx_seq_one_letter_code
_entity_poly.pdbx_strand_id
1 'polypeptide(L)'
;MEELGANSKPPFDCASKAEIEAVFAHGVSPTRIVYANPCKGEYHLRYAAGVGVDLATFDSMDEVDKIKRCHPKCSLLLRIAVPNDKSSWRSFGAKFGALPEEVAPLLRHAHKLGLRVVGISFHVGSKASESQVYRRAIAAARAAFDVADELKMPKMHVLDIGGGFKANQLFDEIAETINVAIKDYFSDHQSDSDLTVMAEPGRFFAETAFTMVANVMGKRHMINPLCKSHRSKF
;
A
#
# COMPACT_ATOMS: atom_id res chain seq x y z
N MET A 1 6.54 -6.42 -20.33
CA MET A 1 6.93 -5.22 -19.55
C MET A 1 7.36 -4.04 -20.44
N GLU A 2 6.76 -3.86 -21.59
CA GLU A 2 7.20 -2.85 -22.56
C GLU A 2 6.23 -1.69 -22.82
N GLU A 3 5.20 -1.46 -22.02
CA GLU A 3 4.28 -0.33 -22.23
C GLU A 3 3.83 0.42 -20.97
N LEU A 4 4.64 0.48 -19.93
CA LEU A 4 4.54 1.57 -18.97
C LEU A 4 5.42 2.69 -19.52
N GLY A 5 4.78 3.77 -20.00
CA GLY A 5 5.34 4.87 -20.76
C GLY A 5 6.82 5.17 -20.48
N ALA A 6 7.61 5.19 -21.53
CA ALA A 6 9.08 5.19 -21.57
C ALA A 6 9.79 6.37 -20.85
N ASN A 7 9.12 7.14 -19.98
CA ASN A 7 9.69 8.31 -19.29
C ASN A 7 9.42 8.42 -17.78
N SER A 8 8.68 7.52 -17.15
CA SER A 8 8.46 7.60 -15.69
C SER A 8 9.42 6.65 -14.95
N LYS A 9 10.43 7.19 -14.30
CA LYS A 9 11.26 6.44 -13.36
C LYS A 9 10.38 5.90 -12.23
N PRO A 10 10.56 4.62 -11.78
CA PRO A 10 9.68 3.99 -10.78
C PRO A 10 9.62 4.81 -9.47
N PRO A 11 8.48 4.84 -8.79
CA PRO A 11 8.36 5.47 -7.48
C PRO A 11 9.11 4.69 -6.39
N PHE A 12 9.32 5.36 -5.24
CA PHE A 12 9.90 4.76 -4.03
C PHE A 12 8.85 4.74 -2.93
N ASP A 13 8.60 3.57 -2.34
CA ASP A 13 7.85 3.46 -1.09
C ASP A 13 8.77 3.79 0.09
N CYS A 14 8.35 4.76 0.91
CA CYS A 14 9.01 5.13 2.15
C CYS A 14 7.99 5.08 3.31
N ALA A 15 8.32 4.32 4.34
CA ALA A 15 7.48 4.17 5.53
C ALA A 15 7.91 5.06 6.70
N SER A 16 9.00 5.83 6.55
CA SER A 16 9.54 6.68 7.62
C SER A 16 10.32 7.87 7.06
N LYS A 17 10.54 8.89 7.94
CA LYS A 17 11.42 10.01 7.64
C LYS A 17 12.83 9.56 7.25
N ALA A 18 13.38 8.57 7.97
CA ALA A 18 14.74 8.07 7.70
C ALA A 18 14.85 7.45 6.31
N GLU A 19 13.82 6.75 5.83
CA GLU A 19 13.79 6.21 4.47
C GLU A 19 13.67 7.32 3.42
N ILE A 20 12.86 8.35 3.67
CA ILE A 20 12.78 9.52 2.80
C ILE A 20 14.17 10.19 2.69
N GLU A 21 14.86 10.39 3.82
CA GLU A 21 16.21 10.97 3.85
C GLU A 21 17.22 10.10 3.09
N ALA A 22 17.15 8.78 3.27
CA ALA A 22 18.03 7.85 2.55
C ALA A 22 17.80 7.90 1.03
N VAL A 23 16.55 7.95 0.60
CA VAL A 23 16.20 8.06 -0.84
C VAL A 23 16.66 9.40 -1.42
N PHE A 24 16.52 10.51 -0.68
CA PHE A 24 17.04 11.82 -1.09
C PHE A 24 18.56 11.87 -1.23
N ALA A 25 19.29 11.14 -0.36
CA ALA A 25 20.75 11.05 -0.47
C ALA A 25 21.20 10.46 -1.81
N HIS A 26 20.33 9.74 -2.51
CA HIS A 26 20.55 9.19 -3.86
C HIS A 26 20.00 10.10 -4.98
N GLY A 27 19.61 11.33 -4.69
CA GLY A 27 19.16 12.32 -5.69
C GLY A 27 17.76 12.04 -6.26
N VAL A 28 16.92 11.29 -5.53
CA VAL A 28 15.55 11.00 -5.98
C VAL A 28 14.66 12.23 -5.74
N SER A 29 13.86 12.60 -6.75
CA SER A 29 12.88 13.66 -6.63
C SER A 29 11.77 13.30 -5.62
N PRO A 30 11.29 14.26 -4.78
CA PRO A 30 10.16 14.03 -3.88
C PRO A 30 8.88 13.58 -4.59
N THR A 31 8.69 13.99 -5.85
CA THR A 31 7.54 13.58 -6.67
C THR A 31 7.52 12.09 -7.01
N ARG A 32 8.62 11.38 -6.75
CA ARG A 32 8.76 9.93 -6.94
C ARG A 32 8.64 9.14 -5.65
N ILE A 33 8.22 9.77 -4.56
CA ILE A 33 8.09 9.12 -3.26
C ILE A 33 6.63 9.02 -2.88
N VAL A 34 6.19 7.83 -2.48
CA VAL A 34 4.96 7.60 -1.74
C VAL A 34 5.29 7.33 -0.27
N TYR A 35 4.65 8.06 0.63
CA TYR A 35 4.77 7.81 2.06
C TYR A 35 3.72 6.77 2.47
N ALA A 36 4.04 5.50 2.30
CA ALA A 36 3.09 4.39 2.33
C ALA A 36 2.77 3.83 3.74
N ASN A 37 3.29 4.39 4.80
CA ASN A 37 2.87 4.03 6.17
C ASN A 37 1.52 4.70 6.49
N PRO A 38 0.41 3.95 6.71
CA PRO A 38 -0.91 4.56 6.94
C PRO A 38 -1.06 5.25 8.29
N CYS A 39 -0.14 5.03 9.25
CA CYS A 39 -0.12 5.71 10.54
C CYS A 39 1.24 6.38 10.76
N LYS A 40 1.29 7.70 10.62
CA LYS A 40 2.53 8.50 10.63
C LYS A 40 2.63 9.40 11.85
N GLY A 41 3.84 9.61 12.37
CA GLY A 41 4.10 10.63 13.40
C GLY A 41 3.92 12.06 12.85
N GLU A 42 3.37 12.99 13.63
CA GLU A 42 3.17 14.38 13.19
C GLU A 42 4.47 15.05 12.73
N TYR A 43 5.55 14.83 13.45
CA TYR A 43 6.87 15.37 13.08
C TYR A 43 7.32 14.86 11.70
N HIS A 44 7.09 13.58 11.40
CA HIS A 44 7.43 12.98 10.11
C HIS A 44 6.55 13.51 8.98
N LEU A 45 5.25 13.74 9.23
CA LEU A 45 4.35 14.38 8.27
C LEU A 45 4.76 15.81 7.93
N ARG A 46 5.12 16.61 8.96
CA ARG A 46 5.61 17.98 8.77
C ARG A 46 6.92 18.00 7.96
N TYR A 47 7.80 17.04 8.22
CA TYR A 47 9.02 16.86 7.45
C TYR A 47 8.70 16.55 5.98
N ALA A 48 7.84 15.55 5.71
CA ALA A 48 7.41 15.18 4.36
C ALA A 48 6.84 16.39 3.60
N ALA A 49 5.96 17.16 4.26
CA ALA A 49 5.42 18.42 3.71
C ALA A 49 6.52 19.44 3.37
N GLY A 50 7.50 19.60 4.26
CA GLY A 50 8.60 20.56 4.08
C GLY A 50 9.57 20.21 2.94
N VAL A 51 9.67 18.92 2.58
CA VAL A 51 10.55 18.44 1.51
C VAL A 51 9.80 18.08 0.21
N GLY A 52 8.47 18.31 0.16
CA GLY A 52 7.66 18.15 -1.04
C GLY A 52 7.27 16.69 -1.36
N VAL A 53 7.25 15.80 -0.37
CA VAL A 53 6.70 14.44 -0.53
C VAL A 53 5.18 14.52 -0.33
N ASP A 54 4.46 14.63 -1.43
CA ASP A 54 3.03 15.02 -1.47
C ASP A 54 2.08 13.86 -1.81
N LEU A 55 2.51 12.62 -1.70
CA LEU A 55 1.66 11.43 -1.83
C LEU A 55 1.83 10.54 -0.59
N ALA A 56 0.71 10.21 0.08
CA ALA A 56 0.73 9.39 1.29
C ALA A 56 -0.51 8.52 1.42
N THR A 57 -0.38 7.40 2.16
CA THR A 57 -1.49 6.50 2.49
C THR A 57 -2.15 6.87 3.81
N PHE A 58 -3.43 6.53 3.98
CA PHE A 58 -4.18 6.60 5.24
C PHE A 58 -5.21 5.47 5.32
N ASP A 59 -5.65 5.12 6.54
CA ASP A 59 -6.68 4.10 6.80
C ASP A 59 -7.53 4.37 8.05
N SER A 60 -7.44 5.58 8.62
CA SER A 60 -8.21 5.94 9.82
C SER A 60 -8.59 7.42 9.84
N MET A 61 -9.66 7.75 10.58
CA MET A 61 -10.13 9.14 10.76
C MET A 61 -9.07 10.00 11.44
N ASP A 62 -8.42 9.47 12.48
CA ASP A 62 -7.37 10.20 13.23
C ASP A 62 -6.19 10.56 12.33
N GLU A 63 -5.85 9.68 11.38
CA GLU A 63 -4.81 9.97 10.40
C GLU A 63 -5.22 11.05 9.42
N VAL A 64 -6.47 11.04 8.94
CA VAL A 64 -7.03 12.09 8.08
C VAL A 64 -6.96 13.46 8.78
N ASP A 65 -7.40 13.54 10.05
CA ASP A 65 -7.34 14.77 10.83
C ASP A 65 -5.90 15.25 11.05
N LYS A 66 -4.99 14.33 11.31
CA LYS A 66 -3.56 14.61 11.46
C LYS A 66 -2.94 15.12 10.17
N ILE A 67 -3.24 14.51 9.04
CA ILE A 67 -2.77 14.96 7.72
C ILE A 67 -3.31 16.36 7.45
N LYS A 68 -4.58 16.63 7.73
CA LYS A 68 -5.17 17.99 7.57
C LYS A 68 -4.39 19.06 8.33
N ARG A 69 -3.94 18.74 9.56
CA ARG A 69 -3.16 19.68 10.38
C ARG A 69 -1.70 19.83 9.93
N CYS A 70 -1.08 18.74 9.48
CA CYS A 70 0.37 18.68 9.28
C CYS A 70 0.80 18.80 7.82
N HIS A 71 -0.05 18.37 6.88
CA HIS A 71 0.25 18.30 5.45
C HIS A 71 -1.01 18.47 4.58
N PRO A 72 -1.72 19.61 4.66
CA PRO A 72 -3.04 19.79 4.04
C PRO A 72 -3.04 19.74 2.50
N LYS A 73 -1.88 19.82 1.85
CA LYS A 73 -1.74 19.75 0.39
C LYS A 73 -1.46 18.33 -0.11
N CYS A 74 -1.29 17.37 0.79
CA CYS A 74 -0.97 15.98 0.44
C CYS A 74 -2.07 15.35 -0.41
N SER A 75 -1.68 14.64 -1.46
CA SER A 75 -2.53 13.71 -2.18
C SER A 75 -2.57 12.39 -1.43
N LEU A 76 -3.75 11.78 -1.35
CA LEU A 76 -3.97 10.65 -0.45
C LEU A 76 -4.38 9.39 -1.22
N LEU A 77 -3.86 8.25 -0.77
CA LEU A 77 -4.34 6.93 -1.13
C LEU A 77 -5.02 6.30 0.09
N LEU A 78 -6.30 5.95 -0.04
CA LEU A 78 -6.97 5.18 1.00
C LEU A 78 -6.44 3.74 0.96
N ARG A 79 -5.81 3.30 2.03
CA ARG A 79 -5.38 1.91 2.16
C ARG A 79 -6.54 1.06 2.64
N ILE A 80 -6.91 0.04 1.84
CA ILE A 80 -7.97 -0.91 2.17
C ILE A 80 -7.41 -2.23 2.70
N ALA A 81 -8.19 -2.91 3.53
CA ALA A 81 -7.91 -4.27 3.96
C ALA A 81 -8.11 -5.25 2.80
N VAL A 82 -7.23 -6.25 2.71
CA VAL A 82 -7.32 -7.29 1.67
C VAL A 82 -8.31 -8.38 2.12
N PRO A 83 -9.35 -8.69 1.32
CA PRO A 83 -10.29 -9.74 1.66
C PRO A 83 -9.60 -11.13 1.77
N ASN A 84 -9.91 -11.88 2.83
CA ASN A 84 -9.41 -13.25 3.07
C ASN A 84 -7.87 -13.38 3.04
N ASP A 85 -7.19 -12.49 3.73
CA ASP A 85 -5.72 -12.38 3.81
C ASP A 85 -5.04 -13.54 4.56
N LYS A 86 -5.46 -14.80 4.33
CA LYS A 86 -4.82 -16.00 4.90
C LYS A 86 -3.69 -16.56 4.03
N SER A 87 -3.50 -16.00 2.83
CA SER A 87 -2.57 -16.50 1.82
C SER A 87 -1.15 -15.95 1.96
N SER A 88 -0.88 -15.10 2.94
CA SER A 88 0.45 -14.54 3.17
C SER A 88 1.08 -15.03 4.47
N TRP A 89 2.40 -15.15 4.49
CA TRP A 89 3.15 -15.53 5.69
C TRP A 89 3.01 -14.51 6.83
N ARG A 90 2.75 -13.25 6.50
CA ARG A 90 2.38 -12.18 7.44
C ARG A 90 1.22 -11.39 6.85
N SER A 91 0.03 -11.69 7.35
CA SER A 91 -1.17 -10.90 7.08
C SER A 91 -1.09 -9.55 7.78
N PHE A 92 -1.43 -8.49 7.07
CA PHE A 92 -1.53 -7.13 7.62
C PHE A 92 -2.97 -6.72 7.93
N GLY A 93 -3.97 -7.49 7.49
CA GLY A 93 -5.38 -7.14 7.58
C GLY A 93 -5.95 -6.93 8.99
N ALA A 94 -5.27 -7.47 10.02
CA ALA A 94 -5.64 -7.19 11.42
C ALA A 94 -4.98 -5.91 11.98
N LYS A 95 -4.08 -5.28 11.23
CA LYS A 95 -3.29 -4.13 11.70
C LYS A 95 -3.46 -2.89 10.84
N PHE A 96 -3.67 -3.06 9.54
CA PHE A 96 -3.71 -1.97 8.58
C PHE A 96 -4.80 -2.21 7.53
N GLY A 97 -5.32 -1.10 7.03
CA GLY A 97 -6.29 -1.05 5.95
C GLY A 97 -7.73 -0.93 6.44
N ALA A 98 -8.47 -0.04 5.81
CA ALA A 98 -9.90 0.18 6.05
C ALA A 98 -10.71 -1.04 5.66
N LEU A 99 -11.63 -1.45 6.52
CA LEU A 99 -12.62 -2.47 6.21
C LEU A 99 -13.65 -1.94 5.20
N PRO A 100 -14.38 -2.79 4.46
CA PRO A 100 -15.36 -2.33 3.48
C PRO A 100 -16.37 -1.32 4.02
N GLU A 101 -16.84 -1.50 5.25
CA GLU A 101 -17.77 -0.59 5.94
C GLU A 101 -17.14 0.75 6.34
N GLU A 102 -15.82 0.85 6.42
CA GLU A 102 -15.10 2.06 6.78
C GLU A 102 -14.74 2.92 5.56
N VAL A 103 -14.77 2.37 4.34
CA VAL A 103 -14.37 3.06 3.11
C VAL A 103 -15.19 4.34 2.89
N ALA A 104 -16.52 4.24 2.85
CA ALA A 104 -17.38 5.39 2.61
C ALA A 104 -17.29 6.47 3.71
N PRO A 105 -17.27 6.13 5.02
CA PRO A 105 -17.02 7.10 6.07
C PRO A 105 -15.66 7.83 5.93
N LEU A 106 -14.58 7.12 5.66
CA LEU A 106 -13.23 7.69 5.51
C LEU A 106 -13.14 8.64 4.31
N LEU A 107 -13.68 8.23 3.17
CA LEU A 107 -13.72 9.06 1.96
C LEU A 107 -14.52 10.35 2.18
N ARG A 108 -15.72 10.25 2.81
CA ARG A 108 -16.53 11.44 3.15
C ARG A 108 -15.78 12.38 4.09
N HIS A 109 -15.09 11.83 5.09
CA HIS A 109 -14.36 12.65 6.06
C HIS A 109 -13.21 13.40 5.39
N ALA A 110 -12.39 12.72 4.60
CA ALA A 110 -11.31 13.35 3.85
C ALA A 110 -11.84 14.43 2.89
N HIS A 111 -12.93 14.15 2.18
CA HIS A 111 -13.58 15.11 1.26
C HIS A 111 -14.11 16.33 2.00
N LYS A 112 -14.82 16.14 3.13
CA LYS A 112 -15.33 17.22 3.98
C LYS A 112 -14.24 18.16 4.47
N LEU A 113 -13.05 17.64 4.75
CA LEU A 113 -11.88 18.42 5.15
C LEU A 113 -11.14 19.07 3.96
N GLY A 114 -11.60 18.87 2.73
CA GLY A 114 -10.95 19.38 1.52
C GLY A 114 -9.59 18.75 1.24
N LEU A 115 -9.38 17.50 1.67
CA LEU A 115 -8.20 16.72 1.32
C LEU A 115 -8.43 16.01 -0.03
N ARG A 116 -7.37 15.89 -0.81
CA ARG A 116 -7.42 15.31 -2.15
C ARG A 116 -7.11 13.81 -2.07
N VAL A 117 -8.13 12.95 -2.14
CA VAL A 117 -7.96 11.51 -2.31
C VAL A 117 -7.85 11.22 -3.80
N VAL A 118 -6.72 10.67 -4.23
CA VAL A 118 -6.38 10.44 -5.65
C VAL A 118 -6.45 8.97 -6.03
N GLY A 119 -6.62 8.06 -5.07
CA GLY A 119 -6.68 6.64 -5.36
C GLY A 119 -6.78 5.74 -4.14
N ILE A 120 -6.63 4.46 -4.41
CA ILE A 120 -6.70 3.37 -3.43
C ILE A 120 -5.36 2.66 -3.39
N SER A 121 -4.95 2.21 -2.20
CA SER A 121 -3.83 1.29 -2.03
C SER A 121 -4.26 0.04 -1.26
N PHE A 122 -3.55 -1.05 -1.47
CA PHE A 122 -3.64 -2.26 -0.65
C PHE A 122 -2.28 -2.95 -0.58
N HIS A 123 -2.12 -3.87 0.37
CA HIS A 123 -0.91 -4.69 0.44
C HIS A 123 -1.31 -6.11 0.88
N VAL A 124 -1.08 -7.10 0.03
CA VAL A 124 -1.49 -8.50 0.27
C VAL A 124 -0.66 -9.23 1.34
N GLY A 125 0.28 -8.55 1.96
CA GLY A 125 1.19 -9.14 2.92
C GLY A 125 2.47 -9.71 2.28
N SER A 126 3.43 -10.09 3.14
CA SER A 126 4.74 -10.56 2.67
C SER A 126 4.66 -12.01 2.21
N LYS A 127 5.27 -12.34 1.07
CA LYS A 127 5.31 -13.70 0.49
C LYS A 127 3.90 -14.23 0.18
N ALA A 128 3.18 -13.55 -0.70
CA ALA A 128 1.94 -14.06 -1.24
C ALA A 128 2.13 -15.48 -1.79
N SER A 129 1.26 -16.40 -1.40
CA SER A 129 1.33 -17.82 -1.76
C SER A 129 0.39 -18.21 -2.91
N GLU A 130 -0.47 -17.30 -3.34
CA GLU A 130 -1.41 -17.48 -4.46
C GLU A 130 -1.63 -16.17 -5.23
N SER A 131 -1.83 -16.27 -6.53
CA SER A 131 -2.08 -15.11 -7.40
C SER A 131 -3.46 -14.49 -7.17
N GLN A 132 -4.46 -15.30 -6.82
CA GLN A 132 -5.85 -14.88 -6.69
C GLN A 132 -6.10 -13.87 -5.57
N VAL A 133 -5.18 -13.73 -4.60
CA VAL A 133 -5.29 -12.67 -3.57
C VAL A 133 -5.23 -11.27 -4.20
N TYR A 134 -4.40 -11.08 -5.23
CA TYR A 134 -4.34 -9.80 -5.95
C TYR A 134 -5.63 -9.53 -6.72
N ARG A 135 -6.22 -10.52 -7.40
CA ARG A 135 -7.50 -10.35 -8.08
C ARG A 135 -8.61 -9.92 -7.12
N ARG A 136 -8.70 -10.54 -5.94
CA ARG A 136 -9.68 -10.15 -4.90
C ARG A 136 -9.43 -8.74 -4.39
N ALA A 137 -8.17 -8.38 -4.16
CA ALA A 137 -7.81 -7.05 -3.70
C ALA A 137 -8.08 -5.95 -4.75
N ILE A 138 -7.82 -6.22 -6.04
CA ILE A 138 -8.12 -5.31 -7.15
C ILE A 138 -9.64 -5.13 -7.28
N ALA A 139 -10.43 -6.20 -7.14
CA ALA A 139 -11.89 -6.09 -7.11
C ALA A 139 -12.40 -5.24 -5.95
N ALA A 140 -11.83 -5.40 -4.74
CA ALA A 140 -12.16 -4.57 -3.59
C ALA A 140 -11.74 -3.11 -3.78
N ALA A 141 -10.58 -2.87 -4.43
CA ALA A 141 -10.16 -1.51 -4.78
C ALA A 141 -11.14 -0.87 -5.78
N ARG A 142 -11.62 -1.60 -6.79
CA ARG A 142 -12.65 -1.11 -7.72
C ARG A 142 -13.92 -0.68 -6.96
N ALA A 143 -14.40 -1.51 -6.05
CA ALA A 143 -15.56 -1.15 -5.23
C ALA A 143 -15.34 0.14 -4.43
N ALA A 144 -14.12 0.40 -3.96
CA ALA A 144 -13.80 1.65 -3.28
C ALA A 144 -13.75 2.86 -4.24
N PHE A 145 -13.33 2.68 -5.50
CA PHE A 145 -13.46 3.70 -6.54
C PHE A 145 -14.94 4.02 -6.81
N ASP A 146 -15.79 3.00 -6.96
CA ASP A 146 -17.23 3.18 -7.18
C ASP A 146 -17.89 3.98 -6.04
N VAL A 147 -17.51 3.70 -4.79
CA VAL A 147 -17.96 4.49 -3.62
C VAL A 147 -17.55 5.95 -3.73
N ALA A 148 -16.35 6.26 -4.20
CA ALA A 148 -15.92 7.64 -4.38
C ALA A 148 -16.73 8.36 -5.48
N ASP A 149 -17.05 7.66 -6.58
CA ASP A 149 -17.89 8.17 -7.67
C ASP A 149 -19.32 8.43 -7.18
N GLU A 150 -19.92 7.53 -6.39
CA GLU A 150 -21.22 7.72 -5.74
C GLU A 150 -21.23 8.93 -4.82
N LEU A 151 -20.13 9.18 -4.11
CA LEU A 151 -19.95 10.36 -3.25
C LEU A 151 -19.65 11.65 -4.03
N LYS A 152 -19.59 11.57 -5.38
CA LYS A 152 -19.26 12.70 -6.27
C LYS A 152 -17.94 13.36 -5.93
N MET A 153 -16.96 12.56 -5.51
CA MET A 153 -15.59 13.03 -5.28
C MET A 153 -14.86 13.28 -6.60
N PRO A 154 -13.80 14.08 -6.62
CA PRO A 154 -12.91 14.16 -7.79
C PRO A 154 -12.45 12.78 -8.23
N LYS A 155 -12.38 12.55 -9.55
CA LYS A 155 -12.01 11.25 -10.15
C LYS A 155 -10.67 10.77 -9.59
N MET A 156 -10.67 9.58 -9.00
CA MET A 156 -9.44 8.91 -8.59
C MET A 156 -8.75 8.28 -9.81
N HIS A 157 -7.42 8.23 -9.79
CA HIS A 157 -6.62 7.77 -10.92
C HIS A 157 -5.36 6.97 -10.51
N VAL A 158 -5.21 6.64 -9.24
CA VAL A 158 -4.06 5.87 -8.74
C VAL A 158 -4.55 4.57 -8.10
N LEU A 159 -4.00 3.45 -8.57
CA LEU A 159 -4.15 2.15 -7.94
C LEU A 159 -2.77 1.64 -7.50
N ASP A 160 -2.53 1.62 -6.19
CA ASP A 160 -1.32 1.05 -5.62
C ASP A 160 -1.61 -0.37 -5.13
N ILE A 161 -1.02 -1.34 -5.80
CA ILE A 161 -1.22 -2.77 -5.55
C ILE A 161 -0.27 -3.33 -4.46
N GLY A 162 0.51 -2.45 -3.84
CA GLY A 162 1.42 -2.78 -2.75
C GLY A 162 2.51 -3.78 -3.12
N GLY A 163 2.97 -4.50 -2.11
CA GLY A 163 4.03 -5.51 -2.25
C GLY A 163 3.51 -6.94 -2.14
N GLY A 164 4.39 -7.84 -1.70
CA GLY A 164 4.10 -9.29 -1.58
C GLY A 164 4.84 -10.13 -2.59
N PHE A 165 5.43 -9.49 -3.60
CA PHE A 165 6.15 -10.14 -4.70
C PHE A 165 7.44 -10.81 -4.23
N LYS A 166 7.78 -11.90 -4.90
CA LYS A 166 9.00 -12.67 -4.70
C LYS A 166 9.58 -13.09 -6.04
N ALA A 167 10.90 -13.09 -6.16
CA ALA A 167 11.60 -13.57 -7.36
C ALA A 167 11.57 -15.12 -7.41
N ASN A 168 10.45 -15.68 -7.84
CA ASN A 168 10.23 -17.13 -8.01
C ASN A 168 9.24 -17.40 -9.15
N GLN A 169 8.94 -18.68 -9.42
CA GLN A 169 8.05 -19.11 -10.50
C GLN A 169 6.61 -18.59 -10.38
N LEU A 170 6.16 -18.24 -9.18
CA LEU A 170 4.81 -17.69 -8.96
C LEU A 170 4.69 -16.23 -9.45
N PHE A 171 5.82 -15.53 -9.69
CA PHE A 171 5.80 -14.12 -10.08
C PHE A 171 5.08 -13.89 -11.42
N ASP A 172 5.33 -14.73 -12.40
CA ASP A 172 4.72 -14.59 -13.73
C ASP A 172 3.20 -14.82 -13.66
N GLU A 173 2.75 -15.82 -12.89
CA GLU A 173 1.32 -16.06 -12.64
C GLU A 173 0.64 -14.88 -11.90
N ILE A 174 1.32 -14.31 -10.91
CA ILE A 174 0.85 -13.11 -10.21
C ILE A 174 0.73 -11.94 -11.19
N ALA A 175 1.75 -11.69 -12.01
CA ALA A 175 1.75 -10.59 -12.96
C ALA A 175 0.63 -10.74 -14.00
N GLU A 176 0.40 -11.94 -14.52
CA GLU A 176 -0.71 -12.22 -15.44
C GLU A 176 -2.07 -12.00 -14.76
N THR A 177 -2.23 -12.54 -13.54
CA THR A 177 -3.47 -12.36 -12.76
C THR A 177 -3.78 -10.88 -12.50
N ILE A 178 -2.77 -10.07 -12.16
CA ILE A 178 -2.91 -8.63 -11.96
C ILE A 178 -3.34 -7.94 -13.26
N ASN A 179 -2.65 -8.22 -14.38
CA ASN A 179 -2.96 -7.60 -15.67
C ASN A 179 -4.39 -7.92 -16.12
N VAL A 180 -4.81 -9.19 -16.00
CA VAL A 180 -6.19 -9.61 -16.28
C VAL A 180 -7.18 -8.92 -15.36
N ALA A 181 -6.92 -8.86 -14.06
CA ALA A 181 -7.80 -8.22 -13.10
C ALA A 181 -7.95 -6.70 -13.35
N ILE A 182 -6.86 -6.00 -13.67
CA ILE A 182 -6.91 -4.57 -14.02
C ILE A 182 -7.77 -4.38 -15.27
N LYS A 183 -7.57 -5.21 -16.29
CA LYS A 183 -8.38 -5.15 -17.53
C LYS A 183 -9.87 -5.43 -17.25
N ASP A 184 -10.18 -6.41 -16.40
CA ASP A 184 -11.57 -6.78 -16.10
C ASP A 184 -12.31 -5.72 -15.26
N TYR A 185 -11.62 -5.11 -14.28
CA TYR A 185 -12.26 -4.23 -13.30
C TYR A 185 -12.08 -2.73 -13.60
N PHE A 186 -11.11 -2.34 -14.42
CA PHE A 186 -10.79 -0.94 -14.74
C PHE A 186 -10.77 -0.65 -16.24
N SER A 187 -11.53 -1.42 -17.05
CA SER A 187 -11.63 -1.21 -18.50
C SER A 187 -12.21 0.15 -18.89
N ASP A 188 -13.09 0.71 -18.08
CA ASP A 188 -13.68 2.04 -18.24
C ASP A 188 -12.68 3.18 -17.99
N HIS A 189 -11.61 2.91 -17.23
CA HIS A 189 -10.49 3.84 -17.04
C HIS A 189 -9.41 3.74 -18.14
N GLN A 190 -9.43 2.69 -18.97
CA GLN A 190 -8.45 2.50 -20.06
C GLN A 190 -8.72 3.40 -21.28
N SER A 191 -9.95 3.88 -21.48
CA SER A 191 -10.28 4.77 -22.59
C SER A 191 -9.78 6.20 -22.40
N ASP A 192 -9.43 6.60 -21.20
CA ASP A 192 -9.00 7.96 -20.83
C ASP A 192 -7.52 8.04 -20.37
N SER A 193 -6.67 7.09 -20.69
CA SER A 193 -5.21 7.05 -20.39
C SER A 193 -4.78 7.39 -18.95
N ASP A 194 -5.67 7.35 -17.94
CA ASP A 194 -5.48 8.05 -16.66
C ASP A 194 -5.33 7.16 -15.42
N LEU A 195 -5.39 5.81 -15.52
CA LEU A 195 -5.10 4.98 -14.36
C LEU A 195 -3.61 4.72 -14.22
N THR A 196 -2.99 5.32 -13.20
CA THR A 196 -1.62 5.00 -12.80
C THR A 196 -1.64 3.80 -11.87
N VAL A 197 -1.05 2.69 -12.30
CA VAL A 197 -0.86 1.50 -11.45
C VAL A 197 0.54 1.53 -10.85
N MET A 198 0.63 1.41 -9.53
CA MET A 198 1.87 1.38 -8.76
C MET A 198 2.02 0.04 -8.05
N ALA A 199 3.26 -0.40 -7.83
CA ALA A 199 3.59 -1.59 -7.03
C ALA A 199 4.80 -1.31 -6.13
N GLU A 200 4.87 -2.03 -4.99
CA GLU A 200 5.91 -1.90 -3.96
C GLU A 200 6.75 -3.19 -3.81
N PRO A 201 7.48 -3.65 -4.84
CA PRO A 201 8.12 -4.98 -4.89
C PRO A 201 9.46 -5.04 -4.12
N GLY A 202 9.51 -4.55 -2.87
CA GLY A 202 10.73 -4.44 -2.08
C GLY A 202 11.49 -5.76 -1.92
N ARG A 203 10.82 -6.83 -1.47
CA ARG A 203 11.41 -8.16 -1.28
C ARG A 203 11.90 -8.78 -2.60
N PHE A 204 11.21 -8.54 -3.69
CA PHE A 204 11.58 -9.01 -5.01
C PHE A 204 13.02 -8.60 -5.39
N PHE A 205 13.40 -7.37 -5.06
CA PHE A 205 14.74 -6.85 -5.34
C PHE A 205 15.78 -7.17 -4.25
N ALA A 206 15.35 -7.19 -2.97
CA ALA A 206 16.29 -7.22 -1.85
C ALA A 206 16.56 -8.61 -1.27
N GLU A 207 15.61 -9.58 -1.40
CA GLU A 207 15.71 -10.86 -0.65
C GLU A 207 16.97 -11.67 -1.01
N THR A 208 17.38 -11.68 -2.26
CA THR A 208 18.54 -12.47 -2.73
C THR A 208 19.90 -11.80 -2.49
N ALA A 209 19.89 -10.50 -2.20
CA ALA A 209 21.13 -9.73 -1.99
C ALA A 209 21.68 -9.83 -0.56
N PHE A 210 20.88 -10.35 0.40
CA PHE A 210 21.22 -10.35 1.82
C PHE A 210 20.99 -11.71 2.47
N THR A 211 21.92 -12.10 3.34
CA THR A 211 21.77 -13.26 4.23
C THR A 211 21.90 -12.81 5.67
N MET A 212 20.89 -13.13 6.50
CA MET A 212 20.93 -12.87 7.94
C MET A 212 21.23 -14.16 8.70
N VAL A 213 22.24 -14.12 9.55
CA VAL A 213 22.57 -15.21 10.49
C VAL A 213 22.22 -14.74 11.90
N ALA A 214 21.47 -15.55 12.65
CA ALA A 214 21.08 -15.24 14.01
C ALA A 214 21.19 -16.47 14.93
N ASN A 215 21.59 -16.25 16.18
CA ASN A 215 21.60 -17.26 17.24
C ASN A 215 20.31 -17.22 18.04
N VAL A 216 19.75 -18.40 18.34
CA VAL A 216 18.65 -18.52 19.30
C VAL A 216 19.21 -18.42 20.71
N MET A 217 19.05 -17.27 21.36
CA MET A 217 19.55 -17.02 22.72
C MET A 217 18.69 -17.61 23.83
N GLY A 218 17.44 -18.01 23.53
CA GLY A 218 16.55 -18.61 24.53
C GLY A 218 15.22 -19.06 23.95
N LYS A 219 14.61 -20.02 24.60
CA LYS A 219 13.24 -20.48 24.33
C LYS A 219 12.39 -20.32 25.56
N ARG A 220 11.17 -19.79 25.41
CA ARG A 220 10.17 -19.78 26.48
C ARG A 220 9.12 -20.83 26.17
N HIS A 221 9.00 -21.82 27.05
CA HIS A 221 7.88 -22.78 26.99
C HIS A 221 6.69 -22.17 27.74
N MET A 222 5.55 -22.09 27.07
CA MET A 222 4.29 -21.68 27.72
C MET A 222 3.69 -22.89 28.42
N ILE A 223 3.39 -22.78 29.71
CA ILE A 223 2.85 -23.88 30.56
C ILE A 223 1.34 -24.04 30.36
N ASN A 224 0.69 -23.24 29.51
CA ASN A 224 -0.76 -23.31 29.31
C ASN A 224 -1.12 -24.28 28.17
N PRO A 225 -1.77 -25.44 28.45
CA PRO A 225 -2.07 -26.47 27.45
C PRO A 225 -3.13 -26.07 26.41
N LEU A 226 -3.77 -24.90 26.53
CA LEU A 226 -4.80 -24.42 25.59
C LEU A 226 -4.22 -23.54 24.46
N CYS A 227 -2.93 -23.21 24.47
CA CYS A 227 -2.30 -22.38 23.44
C CYS A 227 -1.33 -23.19 22.58
N LYS A 228 -1.84 -23.85 21.53
CA LYS A 228 -1.04 -24.61 20.55
C LYS A 228 -0.34 -23.72 19.50
N SER A 229 0.04 -22.50 19.83
CA SER A 229 0.84 -21.68 18.91
C SER A 229 2.28 -21.56 19.42
N HIS A 230 3.20 -22.18 18.74
CA HIS A 230 4.64 -21.96 18.92
C HIS A 230 4.97 -20.55 18.41
N ARG A 231 5.00 -19.56 19.29
CA ARG A 231 5.58 -18.25 18.98
C ARG A 231 7.05 -18.29 19.38
N SER A 232 7.93 -18.54 18.42
CA SER A 232 9.34 -18.16 18.56
C SER A 232 9.42 -16.63 18.38
N LYS A 233 9.93 -15.94 19.39
CA LYS A 233 10.31 -14.53 19.26
C LYS A 233 11.77 -14.49 18.81
N PHE A 234 12.00 -13.92 17.66
CA PHE A 234 13.31 -13.47 17.18
C PHE A 234 13.54 -12.05 17.65
#